data_f3eff96356dc99bf18403349639361a0
#
_entry.id   f3eff96356dc99bf18403349639361a0
#
_cell.length_a   1.000
_cell.length_b   1.000
_cell.length_c   1.000
_cell.angle_alpha   90.00
_cell.angle_beta   90.00
_cell.angle_gamma   90.00
#
_symmetry.space_group_name_H-M   'P 1'
#
loop_
_entity.id
_entity.type
_entity.pdbx_description
1 polymer ?
#
loop_
_entity_poly.entity_id
_entity_poly.type
_entity_poly.pdbx_seq_one_letter_code
_entity_poly.pdbx_strand_id
1 'polypeptide(L)'
;MIEVTGVNKMFGEIKALDNIVATIQEGSIFGLIGTNGAGKSTLLRVISGVLKPDTGMALIDGENVYENPQAKAKIFFLPDHAYFFQNATAKTMAEYYQVIYPQFDMERFREMVSGFGLEFTRKLSTFSKGMKRQVALLLGVCAGTKYLICDESFDGLDPVVRQAVKSIFASEIMKRDFTPIIASHNLRELEDICDHVGLLYKGGILLSKELEEMKYHIHKVQCVFQNAGDEEEILAKLEVLQHEKRGSVMSIVARGTKQEILMTIQEKNPLLAEILPLTLEEIFISETEVAGYDIKNFIS
;
A
#
# COMPACT_ATOMS: atom_id res chain seq x y z
N MET A 1 -4.99 -3.02 16.52
CA MET A 1 -5.87 -2.55 15.43
C MET A 1 -5.84 -1.03 15.35
N ILE A 2 -5.83 -0.46 14.13
CA ILE A 2 -5.95 0.99 13.92
C ILE A 2 -7.34 1.28 13.37
N GLU A 3 -8.04 2.24 13.98
CA GLU A 3 -9.38 2.65 13.59
C GLU A 3 -9.40 4.15 13.29
N VAL A 4 -9.92 4.52 12.14
CA VAL A 4 -10.09 5.91 11.72
C VAL A 4 -11.58 6.16 11.53
N THR A 5 -12.14 7.14 12.24
CA THR A 5 -13.59 7.37 12.27
C THR A 5 -13.90 8.84 11.95
N GLY A 6 -14.49 9.07 10.78
CA GLY A 6 -15.01 10.37 10.37
C GLY A 6 -13.95 11.47 10.29
N VAL A 7 -12.70 11.11 9.95
CA VAL A 7 -11.58 12.05 9.94
C VAL A 7 -11.68 12.99 8.77
N ASN A 8 -11.68 14.29 9.08
CA ASN A 8 -11.55 15.38 8.11
C ASN A 8 -10.31 16.21 8.39
N LYS A 9 -9.66 16.71 7.33
CA LYS A 9 -8.53 17.62 7.44
C LYS A 9 -8.49 18.62 6.30
N MET A 10 -8.44 19.90 6.67
CA MET A 10 -8.32 21.04 5.75
C MET A 10 -6.95 21.69 5.88
N PHE A 11 -6.41 22.18 4.78
CA PHE A 11 -5.28 23.11 4.73
C PHE A 11 -5.70 24.32 3.90
N GLY A 12 -6.13 25.39 4.60
CA GLY A 12 -6.81 26.50 3.94
C GLY A 12 -8.08 26.03 3.22
N GLU A 13 -8.16 26.22 1.92
CA GLU A 13 -9.28 25.77 1.09
C GLU A 13 -9.15 24.31 0.60
N ILE A 14 -7.99 23.67 0.82
CA ILE A 14 -7.73 22.32 0.34
C ILE A 14 -8.25 21.31 1.35
N LYS A 15 -9.23 20.49 0.94
CA LYS A 15 -9.74 19.36 1.71
C LYS A 15 -8.84 18.15 1.47
N ALA A 16 -7.86 17.95 2.35
CA ALA A 16 -6.89 16.86 2.23
C ALA A 16 -7.44 15.51 2.67
N LEU A 17 -8.36 15.48 3.65
CA LEU A 17 -9.09 14.28 4.07
C LEU A 17 -10.58 14.65 4.19
N ASP A 18 -11.44 13.77 3.65
CA ASP A 18 -12.88 13.94 3.60
C ASP A 18 -13.59 12.71 4.18
N ASN A 19 -14.07 12.84 5.42
CA ASN A 19 -14.84 11.84 6.14
C ASN A 19 -14.23 10.43 6.06
N ILE A 20 -12.93 10.33 6.33
CA ILE A 20 -12.21 9.04 6.28
C ILE A 20 -12.75 8.10 7.35
N VAL A 21 -13.18 6.92 6.90
CA VAL A 21 -13.50 5.77 7.76
C VAL A 21 -12.68 4.58 7.27
N ALA A 22 -11.83 4.04 8.14
CA ALA A 22 -10.96 2.93 7.81
C ALA A 22 -10.60 2.10 9.03
N THR A 23 -10.37 0.81 8.82
CA THR A 23 -9.82 -0.10 9.82
C THR A 23 -8.63 -0.83 9.24
N ILE A 24 -7.49 -0.78 9.93
CA ILE A 24 -6.29 -1.55 9.59
C ILE A 24 -6.16 -2.67 10.59
N GLN A 25 -6.28 -3.89 10.10
CA GLN A 25 -6.16 -5.11 10.91
C GLN A 25 -4.71 -5.36 11.30
N GLU A 26 -4.52 -6.06 12.42
CA GLU A 26 -3.20 -6.45 12.90
C GLU A 26 -2.66 -7.67 12.17
N GLY A 27 -1.33 -7.82 12.17
CA GLY A 27 -0.67 -9.03 11.68
C GLY A 27 -0.69 -9.20 10.16
N SER A 28 -0.92 -8.12 9.41
CA SER A 28 -0.85 -8.10 7.95
C SER A 28 -0.09 -6.86 7.45
N ILE A 29 0.40 -6.92 6.23
CA ILE A 29 1.06 -5.78 5.58
C ILE A 29 -0.02 -4.97 4.85
N PHE A 30 -0.27 -3.75 5.32
CA PHE A 30 -1.29 -2.87 4.75
C PHE A 30 -0.67 -1.85 3.79
N GLY A 31 -1.17 -1.82 2.55
CA GLY A 31 -0.79 -0.85 1.51
C GLY A 31 -1.82 0.27 1.38
N LEU A 32 -1.40 1.52 1.53
CA LEU A 32 -2.23 2.69 1.24
C LEU A 32 -1.89 3.24 -0.15
N ILE A 33 -2.80 3.02 -1.08
CA ILE A 33 -2.67 3.40 -2.49
C ILE A 33 -3.33 4.75 -2.73
N GLY A 34 -2.78 5.53 -3.64
CA GLY A 34 -3.41 6.76 -4.11
C GLY A 34 -2.45 7.62 -4.92
N THR A 35 -3.00 8.46 -5.79
CA THR A 35 -2.21 9.41 -6.58
C THR A 35 -1.51 10.44 -5.70
N ASN A 36 -0.56 11.17 -6.27
CA ASN A 36 0.05 12.32 -5.58
C ASN A 36 -1.04 13.34 -5.24
N GLY A 37 -1.03 13.84 -4.00
CA GLY A 37 -2.07 14.76 -3.50
C GLY A 37 -3.37 14.07 -3.05
N ALA A 38 -3.52 12.75 -3.13
CA ALA A 38 -4.73 12.05 -2.66
C ALA A 38 -4.98 12.14 -1.14
N GLY A 39 -3.98 12.54 -0.35
CA GLY A 39 -4.08 12.67 1.11
C GLY A 39 -3.33 11.59 1.91
N LYS A 40 -2.59 10.67 1.26
CA LYS A 40 -1.87 9.55 1.91
C LYS A 40 -1.01 10.00 3.09
N SER A 41 -0.05 10.89 2.85
CA SER A 41 0.84 11.41 3.89
C SER A 41 0.08 12.14 5.00
N THR A 42 -1.01 12.81 4.66
CA THR A 42 -1.88 13.48 5.64
C THR A 42 -2.55 12.46 6.54
N LEU A 43 -3.12 11.40 5.97
CA LEU A 43 -3.75 10.31 6.72
C LEU A 43 -2.72 9.59 7.62
N LEU A 44 -1.54 9.25 7.10
CA LEU A 44 -0.50 8.61 7.91
C LEU A 44 -0.02 9.48 9.06
N ARG A 45 0.08 10.81 8.87
CA ARG A 45 0.41 11.76 9.95
C ARG A 45 -0.71 11.88 11.00
N VAL A 46 -1.97 11.75 10.60
CA VAL A 46 -3.10 11.68 11.56
C VAL A 46 -3.05 10.38 12.35
N ILE A 47 -2.89 9.23 11.69
CA ILE A 47 -2.79 7.92 12.33
C ILE A 47 -1.59 7.84 13.28
N SER A 48 -0.47 8.48 12.94
CA SER A 48 0.72 8.53 13.80
C SER A 48 0.65 9.58 14.92
N GLY A 49 -0.46 10.35 15.00
CA GLY A 49 -0.64 11.40 15.98
C GLY A 49 0.28 12.62 15.81
N VAL A 50 0.95 12.74 14.64
CA VAL A 50 1.76 13.92 14.29
C VAL A 50 0.87 15.10 13.90
N LEU A 51 -0.26 14.80 13.26
CA LEU A 51 -1.20 15.82 12.79
C LEU A 51 -2.55 15.65 13.47
N LYS A 52 -3.09 16.74 14.03
CA LYS A 52 -4.44 16.77 14.56
C LYS A 52 -5.47 16.81 13.44
N PRO A 53 -6.47 15.92 13.40
CA PRO A 53 -7.61 16.06 12.51
C PRO A 53 -8.47 17.26 12.92
N ASP A 54 -9.23 17.82 11.97
CA ASP A 54 -10.17 18.91 12.28
C ASP A 54 -11.47 18.36 12.89
N THR A 55 -11.89 17.18 12.42
CA THR A 55 -12.98 16.40 13.03
C THR A 55 -12.66 14.91 12.93
N GLY A 56 -13.37 14.11 13.70
CA GLY A 56 -13.14 12.67 13.79
C GLY A 56 -11.94 12.31 14.67
N MET A 57 -11.53 11.05 14.64
CA MET A 57 -10.43 10.56 15.46
C MET A 57 -9.73 9.36 14.81
N ALA A 58 -8.47 9.16 15.20
CA ALA A 58 -7.72 7.93 14.93
C ALA A 58 -7.38 7.25 16.25
N LEU A 59 -7.71 5.96 16.34
CA LEU A 59 -7.47 5.12 17.52
C LEU A 59 -6.39 4.08 17.20
N ILE A 60 -5.53 3.85 18.15
CA ILE A 60 -4.53 2.78 18.16
C ILE A 60 -4.85 1.87 19.34
N ASP A 61 -5.30 0.63 19.05
CA ASP A 61 -5.75 -0.31 20.05
C ASP A 61 -6.82 0.28 21.01
N GLY A 62 -7.78 1.02 20.44
CA GLY A 62 -8.85 1.67 21.18
C GLY A 62 -8.50 3.01 21.84
N GLU A 63 -7.24 3.45 21.78
CA GLU A 63 -6.78 4.71 22.38
C GLU A 63 -6.58 5.80 21.33
N ASN A 64 -7.09 7.01 21.60
CA ASN A 64 -6.86 8.15 20.70
C ASN A 64 -5.35 8.45 20.63
N VAL A 65 -4.81 8.54 19.42
CA VAL A 65 -3.38 8.69 19.21
C VAL A 65 -2.89 10.14 19.37
N TYR A 66 -3.77 11.14 19.14
CA TYR A 66 -3.36 12.54 19.22
C TYR A 66 -3.10 12.95 20.67
N GLU A 67 -1.91 13.52 20.94
CA GLU A 67 -1.42 13.90 22.26
C GLU A 67 -1.41 12.76 23.31
N ASN A 68 -1.36 11.50 22.86
CA ASN A 68 -1.26 10.33 23.73
C ASN A 68 0.10 9.63 23.59
N PRO A 69 1.05 9.84 24.50
CA PRO A 69 2.37 9.22 24.44
C PRO A 69 2.34 7.68 24.47
N GLN A 70 1.37 7.09 25.17
CA GLN A 70 1.25 5.62 25.27
C GLN A 70 0.83 5.00 23.94
N ALA A 71 -0.15 5.59 23.25
CA ALA A 71 -0.54 5.16 21.91
C ALA A 71 0.59 5.38 20.90
N LYS A 72 1.28 6.54 20.99
CA LYS A 72 2.42 6.86 20.09
C LYS A 72 3.62 5.94 20.30
N ALA A 73 3.88 5.45 21.52
CA ALA A 73 4.96 4.52 21.80
C ALA A 73 4.81 3.18 21.06
N LYS A 74 3.60 2.85 20.59
CA LYS A 74 3.32 1.66 19.76
C LYS A 74 3.68 1.85 18.28
N ILE A 75 4.09 3.06 17.87
CA ILE A 75 4.27 3.43 16.46
C ILE A 75 5.71 3.84 16.20
N PHE A 76 6.28 3.37 15.09
CA PHE A 76 7.42 3.99 14.43
C PHE A 76 6.94 4.62 13.13
N PHE A 77 7.06 5.94 13.00
CA PHE A 77 6.68 6.67 11.78
C PHE A 77 7.92 6.99 10.95
N LEU A 78 7.96 6.48 9.73
CA LEU A 78 9.01 6.73 8.76
C LEU A 78 8.45 7.63 7.65
N PRO A 79 8.82 8.93 7.63
CA PRO A 79 8.40 9.84 6.57
C PRO A 79 9.15 9.56 5.26
N ASP A 80 8.65 10.06 4.13
CA ASP A 80 9.30 9.97 2.80
C ASP A 80 10.77 10.41 2.84
N HIS A 81 11.05 11.50 3.54
CA HIS A 81 12.40 11.98 3.77
C HIS A 81 12.84 11.69 5.20
N ALA A 82 13.48 10.54 5.41
CA ALA A 82 14.03 10.19 6.71
C ALA A 82 15.11 11.21 7.13
N TYR A 83 14.96 11.73 8.34
CA TYR A 83 15.93 12.65 8.92
C TYR A 83 17.06 11.87 9.60
N PHE A 84 18.29 12.28 9.31
CA PHE A 84 19.48 11.81 10.00
C PHE A 84 20.29 13.00 10.53
N PHE A 85 20.85 12.88 11.70
CA PHE A 85 21.71 13.93 12.27
C PHE A 85 22.93 14.18 11.37
N GLN A 86 23.47 15.39 11.45
CA GLN A 86 24.69 15.73 10.75
C GLN A 86 25.83 14.80 11.20
N ASN A 87 26.57 14.23 10.25
CA ASN A 87 27.62 13.24 10.48
C ASN A 87 27.18 11.93 11.14
N ALA A 88 25.85 11.64 11.21
CA ALA A 88 25.39 10.38 11.75
C ALA A 88 25.88 9.17 10.95
N THR A 89 26.04 8.07 11.65
CA THR A 89 26.26 6.73 11.11
C THR A 89 25.03 5.87 11.43
N ALA A 90 24.93 4.68 10.83
CA ALA A 90 23.87 3.73 11.23
C ALA A 90 23.94 3.43 12.73
N LYS A 91 25.16 3.29 13.27
CA LYS A 91 25.40 3.09 14.70
C LYS A 91 24.81 4.21 15.55
N THR A 92 25.17 5.47 15.27
CA THR A 92 24.72 6.61 16.10
C THR A 92 23.21 6.85 16.01
N MET A 93 22.60 6.53 14.87
CA MET A 93 21.12 6.58 14.76
C MET A 93 20.48 5.47 15.59
N ALA A 94 21.01 4.27 15.59
CA ALA A 94 20.51 3.17 16.41
C ALA A 94 20.64 3.47 17.91
N GLU A 95 21.77 4.00 18.35
CA GLU A 95 21.98 4.45 19.74
C GLU A 95 20.96 5.51 20.17
N TYR A 96 20.63 6.45 19.27
CA TYR A 96 19.58 7.45 19.50
C TYR A 96 18.20 6.80 19.63
N TYR A 97 17.83 5.89 18.71
CA TYR A 97 16.53 5.22 18.74
C TYR A 97 16.40 4.25 19.91
N GLN A 98 17.48 3.66 20.39
CA GLN A 98 17.48 2.83 21.60
C GLN A 98 17.07 3.61 22.87
N VAL A 99 17.36 4.92 22.91
CA VAL A 99 16.91 5.79 24.01
C VAL A 99 15.40 6.07 23.92
N ILE A 100 14.87 6.21 22.70
CA ILE A 100 13.45 6.55 22.48
C ILE A 100 12.56 5.31 22.56
N TYR A 101 13.04 4.19 22.02
CA TYR A 101 12.32 2.92 21.99
C TYR A 101 13.02 1.90 22.88
N PRO A 102 12.52 1.65 24.10
CA PRO A 102 13.19 0.77 25.06
C PRO A 102 13.36 -0.69 24.59
N GLN A 103 12.56 -1.11 23.61
CA GLN A 103 12.60 -2.45 23.02
C GLN A 103 13.47 -2.52 21.75
N PHE A 104 14.24 -1.47 21.44
CA PHE A 104 15.10 -1.45 20.27
C PHE A 104 16.17 -2.54 20.32
N ASP A 105 16.19 -3.41 19.30
CA ASP A 105 17.14 -4.52 19.18
C ASP A 105 18.40 -4.08 18.42
N MET A 106 19.42 -3.70 19.17
CA MET A 106 20.70 -3.22 18.63
C MET A 106 21.51 -4.32 17.92
N GLU A 107 21.51 -5.54 18.45
CA GLU A 107 22.28 -6.65 17.85
C GLU A 107 21.66 -7.04 16.53
N ARG A 108 20.36 -7.21 16.49
CA ARG A 108 19.62 -7.49 15.27
C ARG A 108 19.76 -6.38 14.24
N PHE A 109 19.71 -5.12 14.64
CA PHE A 109 19.95 -4.00 13.73
C PHE A 109 21.33 -4.08 13.08
N ARG A 110 22.38 -4.39 13.86
CA ARG A 110 23.75 -4.57 13.35
C ARG A 110 23.83 -5.70 12.34
N GLU A 111 23.21 -6.85 12.64
CA GLU A 111 23.17 -8.01 11.75
C GLU A 111 22.46 -7.67 10.43
N MET A 112 21.31 -7.01 10.50
CA MET A 112 20.56 -6.60 9.30
C MET A 112 21.35 -5.61 8.45
N VAL A 113 21.95 -4.57 9.06
CA VAL A 113 22.79 -3.59 8.34
C VAL A 113 23.92 -4.29 7.59
N SER A 114 24.59 -5.25 8.25
CA SER A 114 25.64 -6.06 7.63
C SER A 114 25.10 -6.95 6.51
N GLY A 115 23.94 -7.59 6.72
CA GLY A 115 23.29 -8.45 5.73
C GLY A 115 22.87 -7.70 4.46
N PHE A 116 22.57 -6.41 4.58
CA PHE A 116 22.29 -5.52 3.43
C PHE A 116 23.55 -4.94 2.81
N GLY A 117 24.76 -5.36 3.24
CA GLY A 117 26.02 -4.86 2.74
C GLY A 117 26.30 -3.40 3.11
N LEU A 118 25.66 -2.89 4.15
CA LEU A 118 25.81 -1.52 4.61
C LEU A 118 26.87 -1.44 5.71
N GLU A 119 27.69 -0.40 5.68
CA GLU A 119 28.72 -0.18 6.69
C GLU A 119 28.15 0.53 7.93
N PHE A 120 28.15 -0.15 9.07
CA PHE A 120 27.55 0.30 10.32
C PHE A 120 28.11 1.62 10.88
N THR A 121 29.40 1.89 10.64
CA THR A 121 30.14 3.07 11.14
C THR A 121 30.41 4.14 10.09
N ARG A 122 30.02 3.91 8.84
CA ARG A 122 30.19 4.88 7.75
C ARG A 122 29.17 6.00 7.88
N LYS A 123 29.56 7.23 7.53
CA LYS A 123 28.67 8.40 7.56
C LYS A 123 27.51 8.24 6.57
N LEU A 124 26.28 8.38 7.06
CA LEU A 124 25.07 8.29 6.24
C LEU A 124 25.01 9.38 5.16
N SER A 125 25.70 10.51 5.34
CA SER A 125 25.80 11.55 4.31
C SER A 125 26.46 11.03 3.02
N THR A 126 27.28 9.98 3.09
CA THR A 126 27.97 9.36 1.93
C THR A 126 27.16 8.22 1.30
N PHE A 127 26.01 7.85 1.88
CA PHE A 127 25.13 6.82 1.36
C PHE A 127 24.26 7.36 0.22
N SER A 128 23.92 6.49 -0.74
CA SER A 128 22.92 6.80 -1.74
C SER A 128 21.51 6.99 -1.09
N LYS A 129 20.57 7.53 -1.85
CA LYS A 129 19.16 7.68 -1.36
C LYS A 129 18.58 6.32 -0.97
N GLY A 130 18.79 5.28 -1.79
CA GLY A 130 18.34 3.91 -1.51
C GLY A 130 18.98 3.33 -0.25
N MET A 131 20.31 3.45 -0.08
CA MET A 131 21.00 2.99 1.14
C MET A 131 20.47 3.69 2.40
N LYS A 132 20.18 4.99 2.33
CA LYS A 132 19.59 5.73 3.46
C LYS A 132 18.19 5.21 3.80
N ARG A 133 17.35 4.92 2.80
CA ARG A 133 16.04 4.32 2.99
C ARG A 133 16.12 2.94 3.63
N GLN A 134 17.08 2.10 3.19
CA GLN A 134 17.33 0.81 3.82
C GLN A 134 17.66 0.97 5.32
N VAL A 135 18.58 1.84 5.68
CA VAL A 135 18.91 2.10 7.10
C VAL A 135 17.68 2.55 7.87
N ALA A 136 16.87 3.46 7.32
CA ALA A 136 15.67 3.98 7.98
C ALA A 136 14.61 2.89 8.21
N LEU A 137 14.38 2.02 7.22
CA LEU A 137 13.47 0.86 7.35
C LEU A 137 13.96 -0.12 8.43
N LEU A 138 15.25 -0.44 8.42
CA LEU A 138 15.84 -1.35 9.42
C LEU A 138 15.75 -0.77 10.84
N LEU A 139 15.94 0.54 11.01
CA LEU A 139 15.71 1.23 12.29
C LEU A 139 14.26 1.05 12.76
N GLY A 140 13.29 1.22 11.86
CA GLY A 140 11.88 1.04 12.17
C GLY A 140 11.51 -0.40 12.55
N VAL A 141 12.06 -1.38 11.85
CA VAL A 141 11.85 -2.81 12.18
C VAL A 141 12.42 -3.14 13.56
N CYS A 142 13.63 -2.65 13.85
CA CYS A 142 14.33 -2.94 15.11
C CYS A 142 13.84 -2.07 16.29
N ALA A 143 12.99 -1.08 16.07
CA ALA A 143 12.42 -0.25 17.13
C ALA A 143 11.53 -1.03 18.12
N GLY A 144 11.10 -2.24 17.76
CA GLY A 144 10.26 -3.09 18.62
C GLY A 144 8.81 -2.62 18.75
N THR A 145 8.38 -1.64 17.93
CA THR A 145 7.00 -1.12 17.93
C THR A 145 6.03 -2.06 17.25
N LYS A 146 4.76 -1.98 17.63
CA LYS A 146 3.67 -2.77 17.05
C LYS A 146 3.35 -2.33 15.61
N TYR A 147 3.39 -1.03 15.35
CA TYR A 147 3.07 -0.45 14.04
C TYR A 147 4.30 0.24 13.44
N LEU A 148 4.62 -0.10 12.20
CA LEU A 148 5.60 0.59 11.38
C LEU A 148 4.88 1.30 10.24
N ILE A 149 4.82 2.62 10.30
CA ILE A 149 4.14 3.46 9.30
C ILE A 149 5.17 4.04 8.35
N CYS A 150 5.08 3.71 7.06
CA CYS A 150 6.03 4.08 6.01
C CYS A 150 5.35 4.99 4.98
N ASP A 151 5.78 6.25 4.89
CA ASP A 151 5.30 7.20 3.90
C ASP A 151 6.28 7.25 2.72
N GLU A 152 5.91 6.71 1.54
CA GLU A 152 6.70 6.66 0.28
C GLU A 152 8.13 6.06 0.48
N SER A 153 8.32 5.24 1.50
CA SER A 153 9.65 4.80 1.94
C SER A 153 10.21 3.65 1.10
N PHE A 154 9.39 3.03 0.26
CA PHE A 154 9.78 1.95 -0.65
C PHE A 154 10.24 2.46 -2.02
N ASP A 155 9.95 3.70 -2.34
CA ASP A 155 10.31 4.35 -3.58
C ASP A 155 11.81 4.31 -3.84
N GLY A 156 12.21 3.78 -5.02
CA GLY A 156 13.62 3.69 -5.42
C GLY A 156 14.44 2.64 -4.66
N LEU A 157 13.81 1.71 -3.95
CA LEU A 157 14.44 0.45 -3.55
C LEU A 157 14.47 -0.49 -4.75
N ASP A 158 15.59 -1.18 -4.95
CA ASP A 158 15.67 -2.20 -5.98
C ASP A 158 14.80 -3.43 -5.63
N PRO A 159 14.40 -4.24 -6.63
CA PRO A 159 13.51 -5.38 -6.40
C PRO A 159 14.06 -6.41 -5.40
N VAL A 160 15.38 -6.61 -5.35
CA VAL A 160 16.02 -7.57 -4.43
C VAL A 160 15.87 -7.08 -2.98
N VAL A 161 16.12 -5.80 -2.75
CA VAL A 161 15.95 -5.17 -1.43
C VAL A 161 14.47 -5.20 -1.01
N ARG A 162 13.54 -4.91 -1.91
CA ARG A 162 12.09 -5.02 -1.60
C ARG A 162 11.70 -6.42 -1.15
N GLN A 163 12.18 -7.44 -1.86
CA GLN A 163 11.90 -8.84 -1.50
C GLN A 163 12.52 -9.20 -0.15
N ALA A 164 13.73 -8.72 0.15
CA ALA A 164 14.35 -8.92 1.46
C ALA A 164 13.53 -8.26 2.58
N VAL A 165 13.06 -7.01 2.38
CA VAL A 165 12.21 -6.31 3.35
C VAL A 165 10.87 -7.02 3.55
N LYS A 166 10.24 -7.52 2.48
CA LYS A 166 9.01 -8.36 2.58
C LYS A 166 9.25 -9.58 3.47
N SER A 167 10.34 -10.30 3.23
CA SER A 167 10.71 -11.48 4.03
C SER A 167 10.95 -11.13 5.51
N ILE A 168 11.58 -9.97 5.77
CA ILE A 168 11.76 -9.46 7.12
C ILE A 168 10.41 -9.16 7.77
N PHE A 169 9.50 -8.45 7.09
CA PHE A 169 8.17 -8.13 7.62
C PHE A 169 7.38 -9.39 7.92
N ALA A 170 7.33 -10.36 7.01
CA ALA A 170 6.68 -11.65 7.25
C ALA A 170 7.25 -12.36 8.47
N SER A 171 8.60 -12.39 8.61
CA SER A 171 9.25 -12.97 9.79
C SER A 171 8.91 -12.23 11.09
N GLU A 172 8.77 -10.90 11.05
CA GLU A 172 8.38 -10.11 12.22
C GLU A 172 6.93 -10.38 12.63
N ILE A 173 6.01 -10.40 11.66
CA ILE A 173 4.58 -10.71 11.90
C ILE A 173 4.42 -12.08 12.56
N MET A 174 5.24 -13.07 12.18
CA MET A 174 5.21 -14.40 12.80
C MET A 174 5.77 -14.44 14.22
N LYS A 175 6.65 -13.51 14.59
CA LYS A 175 7.36 -13.52 15.88
C LYS A 175 6.72 -12.63 16.95
N ARG A 176 6.04 -11.59 16.53
CA ARG A 176 5.48 -10.58 17.45
C ARG A 176 4.29 -9.87 16.82
N ASP A 177 3.55 -9.13 17.62
CA ASP A 177 2.53 -8.21 17.11
C ASP A 177 3.20 -7.11 16.28
N PHE A 178 3.19 -7.27 14.97
CA PHE A 178 3.79 -6.33 14.04
C PHE A 178 2.87 -6.10 12.85
N THR A 179 2.66 -4.83 12.50
CA THR A 179 1.77 -4.42 11.42
C THR A 179 2.43 -3.28 10.64
N PRO A 180 3.08 -3.55 9.52
CA PRO A 180 3.59 -2.52 8.63
C PRO A 180 2.46 -1.90 7.78
N ILE A 181 2.46 -0.56 7.69
CA ILE A 181 1.56 0.25 6.88
C ILE A 181 2.42 1.03 5.89
N ILE A 182 2.21 0.82 4.60
CA ILE A 182 3.05 1.37 3.54
C ILE A 182 2.20 2.23 2.62
N ALA A 183 2.45 3.53 2.56
CA ALA A 183 1.88 4.36 1.51
C ALA A 183 2.83 4.43 0.31
N SER A 184 2.27 4.23 -0.88
CA SER A 184 2.97 4.42 -2.14
C SER A 184 2.00 4.86 -3.23
N HIS A 185 2.51 5.57 -4.24
CA HIS A 185 1.81 5.81 -5.50
C HIS A 185 2.18 4.76 -6.56
N ASN A 186 3.16 3.91 -6.29
CA ASN A 186 3.59 2.82 -7.17
C ASN A 186 2.87 1.51 -6.80
N LEU A 187 1.83 1.19 -7.55
CA LEU A 187 0.98 0.02 -7.34
C LEU A 187 1.75 -1.31 -7.38
N ARG A 188 2.75 -1.41 -8.26
CA ARG A 188 3.57 -2.63 -8.38
C ARG A 188 4.38 -2.91 -7.12
N GLU A 189 4.88 -1.86 -6.47
CA GLU A 189 5.61 -2.03 -5.21
C GLU A 189 4.73 -2.60 -4.11
N LEU A 190 3.49 -2.13 -4.02
CA LEU A 190 2.52 -2.60 -3.02
C LEU A 190 2.00 -4.00 -3.36
N GLU A 191 1.78 -4.31 -4.63
CA GLU A 191 1.36 -5.64 -5.08
C GLU A 191 2.36 -6.73 -4.66
N ASP A 192 3.66 -6.42 -4.72
CA ASP A 192 4.71 -7.36 -4.33
C ASP A 192 4.79 -7.60 -2.82
N ILE A 193 4.32 -6.67 -1.99
CA ILE A 193 4.61 -6.65 -0.55
C ILE A 193 3.35 -6.84 0.30
N CYS A 194 2.23 -6.19 -0.06
CA CYS A 194 1.06 -6.06 0.81
C CYS A 194 0.10 -7.25 0.72
N ASP A 195 -0.59 -7.52 1.84
CA ASP A 195 -1.68 -8.50 1.93
C ASP A 195 -3.03 -7.80 1.78
N HIS A 196 -3.15 -6.59 2.36
CA HIS A 196 -4.33 -5.73 2.32
C HIS A 196 -4.00 -4.40 1.65
N VAL A 197 -4.97 -3.83 0.94
CA VAL A 197 -4.83 -2.53 0.32
C VAL A 197 -6.03 -1.63 0.59
N GLY A 198 -5.74 -0.36 0.86
CA GLY A 198 -6.71 0.72 0.95
C GLY A 198 -6.48 1.73 -0.15
N LEU A 199 -7.53 2.08 -0.90
CA LEU A 199 -7.46 3.05 -1.98
C LEU A 199 -7.94 4.41 -1.50
N LEU A 200 -7.05 5.39 -1.50
CA LEU A 200 -7.33 6.79 -1.18
C LEU A 200 -7.42 7.63 -2.46
N TYR A 201 -8.52 8.32 -2.62
CA TYR A 201 -8.76 9.21 -3.76
C TYR A 201 -9.43 10.51 -3.31
N LYS A 202 -8.87 11.67 -3.70
CA LYS A 202 -9.38 13.02 -3.35
C LYS A 202 -9.79 13.17 -1.87
N GLY A 203 -8.98 12.62 -0.98
CA GLY A 203 -9.20 12.67 0.46
C GLY A 203 -10.21 11.67 1.01
N GLY A 204 -10.86 10.84 0.18
CA GLY A 204 -11.79 9.77 0.58
C GLY A 204 -11.21 8.37 0.37
N ILE A 205 -11.64 7.38 1.15
CA ILE A 205 -11.31 5.97 0.92
C ILE A 205 -12.39 5.37 0.02
N LEU A 206 -11.99 4.87 -1.15
CA LEU A 206 -12.88 4.22 -2.11
C LEU A 206 -13.07 2.75 -1.80
N LEU A 207 -12.01 2.06 -1.38
CA LEU A 207 -12.06 0.65 -1.03
C LEU A 207 -10.98 0.30 -0.01
N SER A 208 -11.22 -0.75 0.77
CA SER A 208 -10.22 -1.38 1.65
C SER A 208 -10.52 -2.87 1.68
N LYS A 209 -9.63 -3.70 1.09
CA LYS A 209 -9.85 -5.14 0.89
C LYS A 209 -8.54 -5.92 0.91
N GLU A 210 -8.66 -7.23 1.12
CA GLU A 210 -7.58 -8.17 0.88
C GLU A 210 -7.23 -8.22 -0.60
N LEU A 211 -5.93 -8.22 -0.90
CA LEU A 211 -5.45 -8.23 -2.28
C LEU A 211 -5.84 -9.51 -3.03
N GLU A 212 -5.75 -10.64 -2.36
CA GLU A 212 -6.14 -11.94 -2.91
C GLU A 212 -7.66 -12.02 -3.18
N GLU A 213 -8.49 -11.47 -2.28
CA GLU A 213 -9.94 -11.38 -2.48
C GLU A 213 -10.28 -10.55 -3.73
N MET A 214 -9.60 -9.41 -3.91
CA MET A 214 -9.78 -8.59 -5.11
C MET A 214 -9.41 -9.35 -6.39
N LYS A 215 -8.28 -10.05 -6.39
CA LYS A 215 -7.83 -10.88 -7.52
C LYS A 215 -8.72 -12.10 -7.78
N TYR A 216 -9.40 -12.60 -6.75
CA TYR A 216 -10.31 -13.74 -6.88
C TYR A 216 -11.64 -13.39 -7.57
N HIS A 217 -12.12 -12.16 -7.39
CA HIS A 217 -13.42 -11.72 -7.87
C HIS A 217 -13.37 -10.81 -9.11
N ILE A 218 -12.19 -10.48 -9.62
CA ILE A 218 -12.06 -9.67 -10.84
C ILE A 218 -11.08 -10.38 -11.77
N HIS A 219 -11.52 -10.63 -13.01
CA HIS A 219 -10.70 -11.31 -13.99
C HIS A 219 -10.64 -10.56 -15.32
N LYS A 220 -9.47 -10.63 -15.96
CA LYS A 220 -9.24 -10.17 -17.32
C LYS A 220 -9.29 -11.37 -18.26
N VAL A 221 -10.13 -11.28 -19.28
CA VAL A 221 -10.25 -12.30 -20.30
C VAL A 221 -9.94 -11.69 -21.66
N GLN A 222 -9.18 -12.40 -22.49
CA GLN A 222 -9.10 -12.14 -23.93
C GLN A 222 -9.92 -13.16 -24.68
N CYS A 223 -10.76 -12.69 -25.60
CA CYS A 223 -11.61 -13.54 -26.41
C CYS A 223 -11.71 -13.03 -27.86
N VAL A 224 -11.97 -13.97 -28.76
CA VAL A 224 -12.22 -13.70 -30.19
C VAL A 224 -13.48 -14.45 -30.58
N PHE A 225 -14.50 -13.74 -31.02
CA PHE A 225 -15.76 -14.32 -31.50
C PHE A 225 -15.79 -14.36 -33.03
N GLN A 226 -16.60 -15.29 -33.57
CA GLN A 226 -16.80 -15.42 -35.01
C GLN A 226 -17.79 -14.38 -35.54
N ASN A 227 -18.79 -14.01 -34.75
CA ASN A 227 -19.84 -13.09 -35.12
C ASN A 227 -19.77 -11.82 -34.25
N ALA A 228 -19.93 -10.65 -34.86
CA ALA A 228 -19.91 -9.38 -34.11
C ALA A 228 -21.04 -9.23 -33.08
N GLY A 229 -22.22 -9.85 -33.30
CA GLY A 229 -23.35 -9.81 -32.35
C GLY A 229 -23.11 -10.60 -31.05
N ASP A 230 -22.23 -11.59 -31.08
CA ASP A 230 -21.90 -12.39 -29.89
C ASP A 230 -21.17 -11.56 -28.82
N GLU A 231 -20.42 -10.54 -29.23
CA GLU A 231 -19.68 -9.63 -28.35
C GLU A 231 -20.65 -8.84 -27.45
N GLU A 232 -21.68 -8.22 -28.05
CA GLU A 232 -22.66 -7.41 -27.32
C GLU A 232 -23.49 -8.25 -26.33
N GLU A 233 -23.86 -9.48 -26.73
CA GLU A 233 -24.60 -10.39 -25.86
C GLU A 233 -23.75 -10.84 -24.66
N ILE A 234 -22.47 -11.09 -24.83
CA ILE A 234 -21.55 -11.47 -23.74
C ILE A 234 -21.34 -10.29 -22.79
N LEU A 235 -21.09 -9.08 -23.33
CA LEU A 235 -20.94 -7.88 -22.50
C LEU A 235 -22.21 -7.58 -21.66
N ALA A 236 -23.39 -7.88 -22.19
CA ALA A 236 -24.65 -7.72 -21.45
C ALA A 236 -24.88 -8.76 -20.35
N LYS A 237 -24.26 -9.94 -20.44
CA LYS A 237 -24.39 -11.02 -19.47
C LYS A 237 -23.38 -10.95 -18.33
N LEU A 238 -22.23 -10.32 -18.54
CA LEU A 238 -21.16 -10.18 -17.56
C LEU A 238 -21.27 -8.85 -16.81
N GLU A 239 -20.86 -8.83 -15.56
CA GLU A 239 -20.62 -7.57 -14.83
C GLU A 239 -19.30 -6.97 -15.29
N VAL A 240 -19.34 -6.28 -16.44
CA VAL A 240 -18.16 -5.72 -17.10
C VAL A 240 -17.76 -4.44 -16.40
N LEU A 241 -16.50 -4.38 -15.94
CA LEU A 241 -15.86 -3.17 -15.40
C LEU A 241 -15.21 -2.36 -16.50
N GLN A 242 -14.50 -3.04 -17.42
CA GLN A 242 -13.80 -2.42 -18.53
C GLN A 242 -13.75 -3.38 -19.74
N HIS A 243 -13.84 -2.86 -20.94
CA HIS A 243 -13.56 -3.64 -22.14
C HIS A 243 -12.83 -2.81 -23.21
N GLU A 244 -11.99 -3.47 -23.98
CA GLU A 244 -11.24 -2.87 -25.09
C GLU A 244 -11.20 -3.87 -26.25
N LYS A 245 -11.34 -3.35 -27.48
CA LYS A 245 -11.23 -4.16 -28.70
C LYS A 245 -10.07 -3.68 -29.54
N ARG A 246 -9.16 -4.62 -29.88
CA ARG A 246 -8.03 -4.38 -30.81
C ARG A 246 -8.09 -5.39 -31.95
N GLY A 247 -8.54 -4.93 -33.11
CA GLY A 247 -8.80 -5.80 -34.25
C GLY A 247 -9.91 -6.80 -33.95
N SER A 248 -9.65 -8.11 -34.02
CA SER A 248 -10.57 -9.17 -33.66
C SER A 248 -10.50 -9.61 -32.20
N VAL A 249 -9.50 -9.15 -31.46
CA VAL A 249 -9.32 -9.53 -30.04
C VAL A 249 -10.06 -8.55 -29.14
N MET A 250 -10.97 -9.06 -28.31
CA MET A 250 -11.63 -8.31 -27.26
C MET A 250 -11.04 -8.69 -25.89
N SER A 251 -10.65 -7.68 -25.12
CA SER A 251 -10.20 -7.81 -23.75
C SER A 251 -11.27 -7.28 -22.81
N ILE A 252 -11.74 -8.11 -21.88
CA ILE A 252 -12.81 -7.79 -20.93
C ILE A 252 -12.24 -7.93 -19.52
N VAL A 253 -12.46 -6.92 -18.68
CA VAL A 253 -12.29 -7.01 -17.22
C VAL A 253 -13.69 -7.08 -16.62
N ALA A 254 -13.99 -8.17 -15.92
CA ALA A 254 -15.31 -8.41 -15.38
C ALA A 254 -15.25 -8.96 -13.95
N ARG A 255 -16.30 -8.67 -13.16
CA ARG A 255 -16.52 -9.29 -11.85
C ARG A 255 -17.16 -10.66 -12.00
N GLY A 256 -16.77 -11.57 -11.13
CA GLY A 256 -17.24 -12.95 -11.07
C GLY A 256 -16.07 -13.91 -10.89
N THR A 257 -16.36 -15.17 -10.66
CA THR A 257 -15.31 -16.21 -10.61
C THR A 257 -14.82 -16.54 -12.01
N LYS A 258 -13.58 -17.02 -12.08
CA LYS A 258 -12.96 -17.49 -13.33
C LYS A 258 -13.86 -18.46 -14.10
N GLN A 259 -14.53 -19.36 -13.37
CA GLN A 259 -15.39 -20.37 -13.98
C GLN A 259 -16.66 -19.76 -14.59
N GLU A 260 -17.34 -18.88 -13.88
CA GLU A 260 -18.54 -18.20 -14.36
C GLU A 260 -18.27 -17.40 -15.61
N ILE A 261 -17.20 -16.59 -15.60
CA ILE A 261 -16.84 -15.75 -16.75
C ILE A 261 -16.50 -16.60 -17.98
N LEU A 262 -15.66 -17.67 -17.80
CA LEU A 262 -15.32 -18.54 -18.92
C LEU A 262 -16.53 -19.33 -19.43
N MET A 263 -17.42 -19.84 -18.57
CA MET A 263 -18.64 -20.52 -19.00
C MET A 263 -19.53 -19.61 -19.85
N THR A 264 -19.74 -18.36 -19.40
CA THR A 264 -20.55 -17.39 -20.14
C THR A 264 -19.96 -17.10 -21.54
N ILE A 265 -18.64 -16.94 -21.63
CA ILE A 265 -17.96 -16.67 -22.91
C ILE A 265 -18.03 -17.92 -23.82
N GLN A 266 -17.86 -19.12 -23.27
CA GLN A 266 -17.88 -20.39 -24.01
C GLN A 266 -19.26 -20.71 -24.62
N GLU A 267 -20.36 -20.17 -24.11
CA GLU A 267 -21.69 -20.29 -24.72
C GLU A 267 -21.72 -19.89 -26.19
N LYS A 268 -20.83 -18.96 -26.58
CA LYS A 268 -20.75 -18.43 -27.95
C LYS A 268 -19.69 -19.11 -28.82
N ASN A 269 -19.10 -20.20 -28.36
CA ASN A 269 -18.05 -20.95 -29.07
C ASN A 269 -16.95 -20.03 -29.66
N PRO A 270 -16.25 -19.25 -28.83
CA PRO A 270 -15.23 -18.31 -29.28
C PRO A 270 -14.06 -19.04 -29.95
N LEU A 271 -13.37 -18.39 -30.88
CA LEU A 271 -12.13 -18.90 -31.48
C LEU A 271 -10.98 -18.92 -30.46
N LEU A 272 -11.02 -18.00 -29.51
CA LEU A 272 -10.07 -17.90 -28.40
C LEU A 272 -10.83 -17.40 -27.17
N ALA A 273 -10.53 -17.99 -26.02
CA ALA A 273 -10.92 -17.48 -24.70
C ALA A 273 -9.84 -17.85 -23.69
N GLU A 274 -9.14 -16.86 -23.17
CA GLU A 274 -8.02 -17.04 -22.25
C GLU A 274 -8.11 -16.03 -21.11
N ILE A 275 -7.94 -16.52 -19.86
CA ILE A 275 -7.80 -15.65 -18.67
C ILE A 275 -6.37 -15.16 -18.58
N LEU A 276 -6.20 -13.86 -18.50
CA LEU A 276 -4.91 -13.22 -18.28
C LEU A 276 -4.72 -12.83 -16.82
N PRO A 277 -3.45 -12.82 -16.33
CA PRO A 277 -3.15 -12.23 -15.03
C PRO A 277 -3.61 -10.78 -14.99
N LEU A 278 -4.24 -10.38 -13.88
CA LEU A 278 -4.67 -9.02 -13.63
C LEU A 278 -3.74 -8.38 -12.61
N THR A 279 -3.18 -7.23 -12.96
CA THR A 279 -2.32 -6.46 -12.05
C THR A 279 -3.16 -5.61 -11.09
N LEU A 280 -2.58 -5.25 -9.94
CA LEU A 280 -3.23 -4.32 -9.01
C LEU A 280 -3.56 -2.98 -9.67
N GLU A 281 -2.73 -2.53 -10.63
CA GLU A 281 -2.97 -1.32 -11.41
C GLU A 281 -4.24 -1.42 -12.26
N GLU A 282 -4.45 -2.54 -12.93
CA GLU A 282 -5.67 -2.77 -13.74
C GLU A 282 -6.93 -2.89 -12.85
N ILE A 283 -6.82 -3.54 -11.69
CA ILE A 283 -7.90 -3.58 -10.69
C ILE A 283 -8.23 -2.16 -10.21
N PHE A 284 -7.20 -1.39 -9.86
CA PHE A 284 -7.33 -0.01 -9.40
C PHE A 284 -8.06 0.85 -10.45
N ILE A 285 -7.64 0.78 -11.71
CA ILE A 285 -8.27 1.52 -12.82
C ILE A 285 -9.73 1.12 -12.95
N SER A 286 -10.02 -0.19 -12.98
CA SER A 286 -11.38 -0.69 -13.14
C SER A 286 -12.31 -0.28 -12.01
N GLU A 287 -11.85 -0.35 -10.74
CA GLU A 287 -12.66 0.06 -9.58
C GLU A 287 -12.90 1.58 -9.54
N THR A 288 -11.92 2.37 -9.96
CA THR A 288 -12.07 3.83 -9.97
C THR A 288 -12.96 4.32 -11.11
N GLU A 289 -12.94 3.68 -12.28
CA GLU A 289 -13.86 3.98 -13.39
C GLU A 289 -15.32 3.72 -13.00
N VAL A 290 -15.60 2.60 -12.32
CA VAL A 290 -16.95 2.28 -11.80
C VAL A 290 -17.43 3.32 -10.76
N ALA A 291 -16.51 3.84 -9.95
CA ALA A 291 -16.82 4.91 -9.00
C ALA A 291 -17.02 6.29 -9.66
N GLY A 292 -17.02 6.36 -11.01
CA GLY A 292 -17.24 7.58 -11.77
C GLY A 292 -16.00 8.48 -11.89
N TYR A 293 -14.81 7.91 -11.70
CA TYR A 293 -13.55 8.65 -11.77
C TYR A 293 -12.85 8.37 -13.11
N ASP A 294 -12.84 9.37 -13.99
CA ASP A 294 -12.16 9.29 -15.29
C ASP A 294 -10.63 9.39 -15.11
N ILE A 295 -9.96 8.25 -15.12
CA ILE A 295 -8.50 8.15 -14.96
C ILE A 295 -7.75 8.62 -16.23
N LYS A 296 -8.39 8.69 -17.38
CA LYS A 296 -7.76 9.15 -18.62
C LYS A 296 -7.17 10.56 -18.52
N ASN A 297 -7.68 11.36 -17.58
CA ASN A 297 -7.16 12.68 -17.27
C ASN A 297 -5.91 12.70 -16.38
N PHE A 298 -5.39 11.52 -15.94
CA PHE A 298 -4.24 11.41 -15.03
C PHE A 298 -2.97 10.85 -15.69
N ILE A 299 -3.09 10.35 -16.93
CA ILE A 299 -1.97 9.73 -17.66
C ILE A 299 -1.45 10.65 -18.77
N SER A 300 -2.02 11.86 -18.92
CA SER A 300 -1.60 12.88 -19.89
C SER A 300 -0.61 13.87 -19.28
#